data_da35f7a386931fe3f2daac3b12cfa1f8
#
_entry.id   da35f7a386931fe3f2daac3b12cfa1f8
#
_cell.length_a   1.000
_cell.length_b   1.000
_cell.length_c   1.000
_cell.angle_alpha   90.00
_cell.angle_beta   90.00
_cell.angle_gamma   90.00
#
_symmetry.space_group_name_H-M   'P 1'
#
loop_
_entity.id
_entity.type
_entity.pdbx_description
1 polymer ?
#
loop_
_entity_poly.entity_id
_entity_poly.type
_entity_poly.pdbx_seq_one_letter_code
_entity_poly.pdbx_strand_id
1 'polypeptide(L)'
;MKHKQVFSMNLTGPIDYGFRNDYMFRAALQLSQKALIGLISSLLHLPPSAIKSVTITNPITLGATIEDKDFVLDTNVLLNNNTLINLEMQVNNLYNWPERSLSYLCRNFDQLNKGQNYSELKPVIHIGFLDYTLFPEHPEFYATYRLLNLKDHFEYSDKLTLSVVDLKHIESVSYTHLRAHETPE
;
A
#
# COMPACT_ATOMS: atom_id res chain seq x y z
N MET A 1 -16.59 -30.10 -21.00
CA MET A 1 -17.19 -28.78 -20.74
C MET A 1 -17.25 -28.56 -19.25
N LYS A 2 -16.33 -27.72 -18.69
CA LYS A 2 -16.34 -27.38 -17.25
C LYS A 2 -17.16 -26.12 -17.07
N HIS A 3 -18.27 -26.21 -16.37
CA HIS A 3 -19.10 -25.07 -15.99
C HIS A 3 -18.27 -24.06 -15.19
N LYS A 4 -18.09 -22.85 -15.72
CA LYS A 4 -17.69 -21.68 -14.94
C LYS A 4 -18.85 -21.34 -14.01
N GLN A 5 -18.73 -21.66 -12.74
CA GLN A 5 -19.61 -21.12 -11.71
C GLN A 5 -19.28 -19.62 -11.55
N VAL A 6 -20.16 -18.79 -12.08
CA VAL A 6 -20.15 -17.35 -11.81
C VAL A 6 -20.74 -17.21 -10.40
N PHE A 7 -19.89 -16.92 -9.42
CA PHE A 7 -20.35 -16.54 -8.08
C PHE A 7 -20.96 -15.15 -8.16
N SER A 8 -22.28 -15.09 -8.24
CA SER A 8 -23.06 -13.89 -7.93
C SER A 8 -23.09 -13.75 -6.41
N MET A 9 -22.20 -12.95 -5.84
CA MET A 9 -22.28 -12.56 -4.43
C MET A 9 -23.35 -11.47 -4.28
N ASN A 10 -24.58 -11.87 -3.99
CA ASN A 10 -25.57 -11.00 -3.37
C ASN A 10 -25.27 -10.93 -1.88
N LEU A 11 -24.24 -10.18 -1.49
CA LEU A 11 -23.93 -9.88 -0.09
C LEU A 11 -24.89 -8.79 0.40
N THR A 12 -26.06 -9.19 0.89
CA THR A 12 -26.99 -8.36 1.64
C THR A 12 -26.89 -8.76 3.11
N GLY A 13 -26.05 -8.04 3.87
CA GLY A 13 -25.86 -8.29 5.30
C GLY A 13 -24.68 -7.49 5.86
N PRO A 14 -24.52 -7.42 7.21
CA PRO A 14 -23.35 -6.81 7.80
C PRO A 14 -22.10 -7.59 7.37
N ILE A 15 -21.03 -6.86 7.03
CA ILE A 15 -19.73 -7.45 6.73
C ILE A 15 -19.08 -7.79 8.07
N ASP A 16 -18.85 -9.08 8.35
CA ASP A 16 -18.24 -9.55 9.60
C ASP A 16 -16.78 -9.10 9.77
N TYR A 17 -16.11 -8.74 8.68
CA TYR A 17 -14.69 -8.32 8.66
C TYR A 17 -14.55 -6.97 7.94
N GLY A 18 -13.98 -5.97 8.63
CA GLY A 18 -13.65 -4.67 8.04
C GLY A 18 -12.36 -4.72 7.21
N PHE A 19 -12.03 -3.60 6.53
CA PHE A 19 -10.81 -3.44 5.72
C PHE A 19 -9.49 -3.49 6.53
N ARG A 20 -9.54 -3.53 7.87
CA ARG A 20 -8.38 -3.83 8.71
C ARG A 20 -7.96 -5.30 8.64
N ASN A 21 -8.81 -6.17 8.10
CA ASN A 21 -8.44 -7.55 7.81
C ASN A 21 -7.65 -7.61 6.50
N ASP A 22 -6.44 -8.17 6.53
CA ASP A 22 -5.51 -8.23 5.40
C ASP A 22 -6.12 -8.86 4.16
N TYR A 23 -6.85 -9.96 4.34
CA TYR A 23 -7.50 -10.64 3.22
C TYR A 23 -8.56 -9.75 2.57
N MET A 24 -9.40 -9.09 3.38
CA MET A 24 -10.45 -8.20 2.87
C MET A 24 -9.85 -6.97 2.17
N PHE A 25 -8.79 -6.40 2.72
CA PHE A 25 -8.06 -5.30 2.10
C PHE A 25 -7.53 -5.70 0.72
N ARG A 26 -6.80 -6.82 0.64
CA ARG A 26 -6.25 -7.33 -0.63
C ARG A 26 -7.35 -7.69 -1.62
N ALA A 27 -8.37 -8.41 -1.18
CA ALA A 27 -9.50 -8.81 -2.03
C ALA A 27 -10.20 -7.60 -2.64
N ALA A 28 -10.44 -6.56 -1.85
CA ALA A 28 -11.06 -5.32 -2.33
C ALA A 28 -10.22 -4.62 -3.40
N LEU A 29 -8.92 -4.51 -3.19
CA LEU A 29 -7.99 -3.92 -4.17
C LEU A 29 -7.88 -4.76 -5.44
N GLN A 30 -7.91 -6.08 -5.31
CA GLN A 30 -7.84 -7.00 -6.45
C GLN A 30 -9.13 -7.03 -7.28
N LEU A 31 -10.28 -6.92 -6.63
CA LEU A 31 -11.59 -6.93 -7.29
C LEU A 31 -11.96 -5.59 -7.93
N SER A 32 -11.42 -4.48 -7.42
CA SER A 32 -11.76 -3.14 -7.88
C SER A 32 -10.55 -2.35 -8.33
N GLN A 33 -10.31 -2.33 -9.63
CA GLN A 33 -9.26 -1.48 -10.21
C GLN A 33 -9.47 0.01 -9.90
N LYS A 34 -10.73 0.46 -9.81
CA LYS A 34 -11.06 1.83 -9.43
C LYS A 34 -10.62 2.12 -7.98
N ALA A 35 -10.84 1.18 -7.05
CA ALA A 35 -10.38 1.32 -5.66
C ALA A 35 -8.85 1.35 -5.58
N LEU A 36 -8.16 0.47 -6.32
CA LEU A 36 -6.71 0.43 -6.38
C LEU A 36 -6.13 1.74 -6.93
N ILE A 37 -6.65 2.24 -8.05
CA ILE A 37 -6.23 3.53 -8.63
C ILE A 37 -6.47 4.67 -7.64
N GLY A 38 -7.66 4.74 -7.04
CA GLY A 38 -8.01 5.77 -6.06
C GLY A 38 -7.07 5.77 -4.84
N LEU A 39 -6.77 4.58 -4.30
CA LEU A 39 -5.84 4.43 -3.20
C LEU A 39 -4.42 4.90 -3.57
N ILE A 40 -3.87 4.42 -4.69
CA ILE A 40 -2.52 4.80 -5.14
C ILE A 40 -2.46 6.31 -5.46
N SER A 41 -3.49 6.86 -6.11
CA SER A 41 -3.62 8.29 -6.38
C SER A 41 -3.55 9.12 -5.10
N SER A 42 -4.29 8.71 -4.06
CA SER A 42 -4.32 9.42 -2.77
C SER A 42 -2.99 9.29 -2.02
N LEU A 43 -2.41 8.09 -1.94
CA LEU A 43 -1.16 7.84 -1.21
C LEU A 43 0.05 8.54 -1.83
N LEU A 44 0.10 8.64 -3.15
CA LEU A 44 1.22 9.25 -3.87
C LEU A 44 0.96 10.70 -4.29
N HIS A 45 -0.20 11.26 -3.91
CA HIS A 45 -0.64 12.60 -4.30
C HIS A 45 -0.59 12.82 -5.83
N LEU A 46 -0.91 11.76 -6.61
CA LEU A 46 -0.94 11.79 -8.05
C LEU A 46 -2.39 12.02 -8.55
N PRO A 47 -2.60 12.86 -9.57
CA PRO A 47 -3.89 12.89 -10.22
C PRO A 47 -4.16 11.53 -10.91
N PRO A 48 -5.41 11.02 -10.91
CA PRO A 48 -5.72 9.74 -11.55
C PRO A 48 -5.26 9.62 -13.00
N SER A 49 -5.20 10.75 -13.73
CA SER A 49 -4.70 10.83 -15.11
C SER A 49 -3.21 10.53 -15.27
N ALA A 50 -2.42 10.66 -14.20
CA ALA A 50 -1.00 10.27 -14.19
C ALA A 50 -0.79 8.76 -14.06
N ILE A 51 -1.84 8.01 -13.67
CA ILE A 51 -1.79 6.56 -13.52
C ILE A 51 -2.19 5.92 -14.85
N LYS A 52 -1.20 5.58 -15.68
CA LYS A 52 -1.42 4.95 -16.99
C LYS A 52 -1.69 3.46 -16.88
N SER A 53 -1.06 2.81 -15.92
CA SER A 53 -1.27 1.39 -15.62
C SER A 53 -1.01 1.10 -14.14
N VAL A 54 -1.81 0.23 -13.55
CA VAL A 54 -1.62 -0.30 -12.21
C VAL A 54 -1.98 -1.77 -12.19
N THR A 55 -1.09 -2.62 -11.69
CA THR A 55 -1.27 -4.06 -11.71
C THR A 55 -0.78 -4.68 -10.41
N ILE A 56 -1.60 -5.52 -9.78
CA ILE A 56 -1.16 -6.36 -8.65
C ILE A 56 -0.33 -7.50 -9.21
N THR A 57 0.92 -7.63 -8.76
CA THR A 57 1.88 -8.63 -9.27
C THR A 57 1.85 -9.95 -8.51
N ASN A 58 1.27 -9.96 -7.30
CA ASN A 58 1.10 -11.14 -6.46
C ASN A 58 -0.39 -11.35 -6.06
N PRO A 59 -1.31 -11.59 -6.99
CA PRO A 59 -2.73 -11.73 -6.68
C PRO A 59 -3.00 -12.96 -5.81
N ILE A 60 -4.01 -12.86 -4.92
CA ILE A 60 -4.50 -13.99 -4.13
C ILE A 60 -5.57 -14.76 -4.88
N THR A 61 -5.72 -16.04 -4.58
CA THR A 61 -6.85 -16.86 -5.04
C THR A 61 -8.07 -16.52 -4.19
N LEU A 62 -9.06 -15.85 -4.80
CA LEU A 62 -10.31 -15.49 -4.13
C LEU A 62 -11.14 -16.75 -3.86
N GLY A 63 -11.74 -16.85 -2.68
CA GLY A 63 -12.54 -18.01 -2.25
C GLY A 63 -11.79 -19.06 -1.43
N ALA A 64 -10.47 -18.90 -1.22
CA ALA A 64 -9.78 -19.62 -0.18
C ALA A 64 -10.27 -19.14 1.19
N THR A 65 -10.41 -20.04 2.16
CA THR A 65 -10.92 -19.69 3.49
C THR A 65 -9.91 -18.83 4.24
N ILE A 66 -10.41 -17.92 5.07
CA ILE A 66 -9.60 -17.04 5.95
C ILE A 66 -8.71 -17.86 6.91
N GLU A 67 -8.98 -19.14 7.06
CA GLU A 67 -8.28 -20.08 7.93
C GLU A 67 -6.97 -20.65 7.34
N ASP A 68 -6.75 -20.51 6.03
CA ASP A 68 -5.50 -20.95 5.39
C ASP A 68 -4.36 -19.98 5.73
N LYS A 69 -3.52 -20.37 6.68
CA LYS A 69 -2.46 -19.54 7.30
C LYS A 69 -1.24 -19.21 6.43
N ASP A 70 -1.22 -19.57 5.17
CA ASP A 70 -0.08 -19.38 4.26
C ASP A 70 -0.21 -18.11 3.37
N PHE A 71 -1.05 -17.14 3.77
CA PHE A 71 -1.17 -15.90 3.00
C PHE A 71 0.04 -14.99 3.23
N VAL A 72 0.76 -14.72 2.17
CA VAL A 72 1.65 -13.56 2.08
C VAL A 72 0.78 -12.32 2.22
N LEU A 73 0.91 -11.62 3.34
CA LEU A 73 0.00 -10.53 3.76
C LEU A 73 0.20 -9.23 2.98
N ASP A 74 1.28 -9.09 2.23
CA ASP A 74 1.60 -7.90 1.46
C ASP A 74 1.02 -7.92 0.04
N THR A 75 0.69 -6.75 -0.50
CA THR A 75 0.22 -6.57 -1.87
C THR A 75 1.26 -5.81 -2.68
N ASN A 76 1.82 -6.45 -3.70
CA ASN A 76 2.76 -5.82 -4.62
C ASN A 76 2.03 -5.25 -5.83
N VAL A 77 2.23 -3.97 -6.07
CA VAL A 77 1.60 -3.22 -7.15
C VAL A 77 2.68 -2.64 -8.06
N LEU A 78 2.59 -2.92 -9.35
CA LEU A 78 3.43 -2.26 -10.36
C LEU A 78 2.68 -1.07 -10.95
N LEU A 79 3.22 0.13 -10.72
CA LEU A 79 2.68 1.38 -11.22
C LEU A 79 3.44 1.83 -12.48
N ASN A 80 2.71 2.11 -13.55
CA ASN A 80 3.22 2.61 -14.83
C ASN A 80 4.39 1.78 -15.39
N ASN A 81 4.42 0.47 -15.11
CA ASN A 81 5.49 -0.47 -15.47
C ASN A 81 6.90 -0.08 -14.96
N ASN A 82 7.00 0.87 -14.03
CA ASN A 82 8.27 1.40 -13.56
C ASN A 82 8.45 1.35 -12.04
N THR A 83 7.43 1.67 -11.24
CA THR A 83 7.55 1.77 -9.79
C THR A 83 6.89 0.59 -9.11
N LEU A 84 7.61 -0.10 -8.24
CA LEU A 84 7.04 -1.15 -7.39
C LEU A 84 6.52 -0.54 -6.08
N ILE A 85 5.26 -0.78 -5.77
CA ILE A 85 4.64 -0.37 -4.51
C ILE A 85 4.28 -1.63 -3.74
N ASN A 86 4.77 -1.73 -2.52
CA ASN A 86 4.39 -2.80 -1.59
C ASN A 86 3.46 -2.22 -0.52
N LEU A 87 2.24 -2.75 -0.44
CA LEU A 87 1.22 -2.36 0.53
C LEU A 87 1.09 -3.44 1.58
N GLU A 88 1.25 -3.10 2.85
CA GLU A 88 1.15 -4.02 3.97
C GLU A 88 0.20 -3.47 5.04
N MET A 89 -0.74 -4.31 5.53
CA MET A 89 -1.62 -4.01 6.63
C MET A 89 -1.10 -4.69 7.90
N GLN A 90 -0.87 -3.93 8.97
CA GLN A 90 -0.48 -4.52 10.27
C GLN A 90 -1.38 -3.99 11.40
N VAL A 91 -2.18 -4.89 11.94
CA VAL A 91 -3.14 -4.59 13.01
C VAL A 91 -2.49 -4.68 14.39
N ASN A 92 -1.63 -5.68 14.60
CA ASN A 92 -0.99 -5.93 15.89
C ASN A 92 0.39 -5.26 15.93
N ASN A 93 0.64 -4.45 16.96
CA ASN A 93 1.97 -3.89 17.18
C ASN A 93 2.90 -4.96 17.77
N LEU A 94 3.83 -5.44 16.95
CA LEU A 94 4.87 -6.39 17.36
C LEU A 94 6.18 -5.70 17.73
N TYR A 95 6.19 -4.35 17.81
CA TYR A 95 7.35 -3.51 18.14
C TYR A 95 8.58 -3.74 17.24
N ASN A 96 8.36 -4.17 16.01
CA ASN A 96 9.43 -4.47 15.03
C ASN A 96 9.16 -3.88 13.64
N TRP A 97 8.22 -2.95 13.55
CA TRP A 97 7.84 -2.37 12.25
C TRP A 97 8.99 -1.69 11.51
N PRO A 98 9.88 -0.90 12.16
CA PRO A 98 10.99 -0.27 11.46
C PRO A 98 11.90 -1.28 10.76
N GLU A 99 12.31 -2.34 11.43
CA GLU A 99 13.18 -3.39 10.88
C GLU A 99 12.45 -4.20 9.81
N ARG A 100 11.18 -4.51 10.06
CA ARG A 100 10.34 -5.27 9.14
C ARG A 100 10.14 -4.51 7.83
N SER A 101 9.70 -3.26 7.90
CA SER A 101 9.45 -2.42 6.73
C SER A 101 10.71 -2.16 5.91
N LEU A 102 11.86 -1.91 6.57
CA LEU A 102 13.15 -1.81 5.91
C LEU A 102 13.57 -3.11 5.22
N SER A 103 13.34 -4.27 5.86
CA SER A 103 13.63 -5.58 5.26
C SER A 103 12.82 -5.81 3.99
N TYR A 104 11.52 -5.51 4.00
CA TYR A 104 10.66 -5.62 2.81
C TYR A 104 11.07 -4.62 1.72
N LEU A 105 11.34 -3.37 2.09
CA LEU A 105 11.80 -2.34 1.16
C LEU A 105 13.08 -2.78 0.43
N CYS A 106 14.10 -3.24 1.18
CA CYS A 106 15.37 -3.70 0.62
C CYS A 106 15.20 -4.94 -0.26
N ARG A 107 14.39 -5.92 0.17
CA ARG A 107 14.11 -7.13 -0.61
C ARG A 107 13.44 -6.79 -1.94
N ASN A 108 12.49 -5.86 -1.93
CA ASN A 108 11.79 -5.42 -3.14
C ASN A 108 12.68 -4.54 -4.04
N PHE A 109 13.71 -3.90 -3.48
CA PHE A 109 14.65 -3.09 -4.25
C PHE A 109 15.72 -3.94 -4.94
N ASP A 110 16.13 -5.06 -4.35
CA ASP A 110 17.12 -5.99 -4.94
C ASP A 110 16.47 -6.84 -6.04
N GLN A 111 16.22 -6.22 -7.20
CA GLN A 111 15.52 -6.81 -8.34
C GLN A 111 16.44 -7.16 -9.52
N LEU A 112 17.74 -6.88 -9.42
CA LEU A 112 18.66 -7.10 -10.53
C LEU A 112 19.05 -8.57 -10.68
N ASN A 113 19.05 -9.03 -11.92
CA ASN A 113 19.66 -10.30 -12.29
C ASN A 113 21.14 -10.10 -12.57
N LYS A 114 21.89 -11.21 -12.55
CA LYS A 114 23.32 -11.22 -12.88
C LYS A 114 23.58 -10.56 -14.25
N GLY A 115 24.42 -9.54 -14.26
CA GLY A 115 24.80 -8.82 -15.48
C GLY A 115 23.95 -7.61 -15.84
N GLN A 116 22.90 -7.32 -15.10
CA GLN A 116 22.14 -6.07 -15.27
C GLN A 116 22.85 -4.87 -14.65
N ASN A 117 22.58 -3.69 -15.20
CA ASN A 117 23.16 -2.44 -14.70
C ASN A 117 22.36 -1.90 -13.51
N TYR A 118 23.02 -1.35 -12.49
CA TYR A 118 22.36 -0.72 -11.33
C TYR A 118 21.44 0.46 -11.71
N SER A 119 21.69 1.11 -12.85
CA SER A 119 20.78 2.16 -13.37
C SER A 119 19.38 1.63 -13.73
N GLU A 120 19.23 0.31 -13.95
CA GLU A 120 17.97 -0.34 -14.29
C GLU A 120 17.07 -0.59 -13.05
N LEU A 121 17.61 -0.39 -11.82
CA LEU A 121 16.82 -0.50 -10.59
C LEU A 121 15.62 0.44 -10.64
N LYS A 122 14.44 -0.12 -10.43
CA LYS A 122 13.20 0.63 -10.37
C LYS A 122 12.98 1.22 -8.99
N PRO A 123 12.29 2.37 -8.88
CA PRO A 123 11.84 2.89 -7.60
C PRO A 123 10.96 1.89 -6.86
N VAL A 124 11.13 1.82 -5.54
CA VAL A 124 10.32 1.00 -4.65
C VAL A 124 9.74 1.88 -3.54
N ILE A 125 8.45 1.74 -3.33
CA ILE A 125 7.71 2.41 -2.27
C ILE A 125 7.09 1.33 -1.39
N HIS A 126 7.46 1.29 -0.11
CA HIS A 126 6.80 0.43 0.87
C HIS A 126 5.83 1.26 1.71
N ILE A 127 4.56 0.88 1.77
CA ILE A 127 3.52 1.61 2.50
C ILE A 127 2.86 0.68 3.51
N GLY A 128 3.04 1.01 4.80
CA GLY A 128 2.39 0.30 5.89
C GLY A 128 1.12 1.00 6.34
N PHE A 129 0.04 0.23 6.49
CA PHE A 129 -1.19 0.66 7.15
C PHE A 129 -1.20 0.07 8.55
N LEU A 130 -0.99 0.91 9.57
CA LEU A 130 -0.82 0.47 10.95
C LEU A 130 -2.06 0.80 11.77
N ASP A 131 -2.65 -0.20 12.44
CA ASP A 131 -3.74 0.05 13.41
C ASP A 131 -3.19 0.39 14.80
N TYR A 132 -2.05 1.09 14.82
CA TYR A 132 -1.39 1.64 16.02
C TYR A 132 -0.47 2.78 15.63
N THR A 133 -0.18 3.68 16.59
CA THR A 133 0.77 4.78 16.40
C THR A 133 2.20 4.26 16.51
N LEU A 134 2.98 4.42 15.43
CA LEU A 134 4.35 3.92 15.36
C LEU A 134 5.30 4.71 16.28
N PHE A 135 5.23 6.03 16.20
CA PHE A 135 6.06 6.95 16.99
C PHE A 135 5.15 7.92 17.76
N PRO A 136 4.83 7.63 19.05
CA PRO A 136 3.92 8.47 19.84
C PRO A 136 4.40 9.92 20.02
N GLU A 137 5.72 10.15 19.96
CA GLU A 137 6.31 11.50 20.04
C GLU A 137 6.19 12.28 18.71
N HIS A 138 5.90 11.59 17.60
CA HIS A 138 5.75 12.17 16.28
C HIS A 138 4.48 11.62 15.60
N PRO A 139 3.29 11.91 16.14
CA PRO A 139 2.03 11.37 15.64
C PRO A 139 1.65 12.06 14.32
N GLU A 140 1.62 11.28 13.24
CA GLU A 140 1.19 11.73 11.92
C GLU A 140 0.26 10.70 11.30
N PHE A 141 -0.83 11.16 10.65
CA PHE A 141 -1.70 10.26 9.89
C PHE A 141 -0.98 9.61 8.73
N TYR A 142 -0.11 10.37 8.02
CA TYR A 142 0.65 9.89 6.89
C TYR A 142 2.09 10.44 6.95
N ALA A 143 3.02 9.57 7.28
CA ALA A 143 4.44 9.89 7.37
C ALA A 143 5.20 9.27 6.18
N THR A 144 6.17 10.01 5.64
CA THR A 144 7.04 9.53 4.56
C THR A 144 8.51 9.69 4.92
N TYR A 145 9.27 8.63 4.73
CA TYR A 145 10.69 8.54 5.05
C TYR A 145 11.51 8.29 3.79
N ARG A 146 12.67 8.96 3.70
CA ARG A 146 13.64 8.82 2.60
C ARG A 146 15.06 8.83 3.13
N LEU A 147 16.02 8.42 2.30
CA LEU A 147 17.45 8.52 2.60
C LEU A 147 17.93 9.95 2.34
N LEU A 148 18.34 10.62 3.39
CA LEU A 148 18.80 12.02 3.34
C LEU A 148 20.21 12.15 3.92
N ASN A 149 20.97 13.13 3.42
CA ASN A 149 22.20 13.59 4.05
C ASN A 149 21.87 14.21 5.42
N LEU A 150 22.57 13.81 6.46
CA LEU A 150 22.29 14.27 7.84
C LEU A 150 22.59 15.76 8.07
N LYS A 151 23.42 16.38 7.23
CA LYS A 151 23.86 17.76 7.43
C LYS A 151 22.89 18.78 6.83
N ASP A 152 22.45 18.54 5.60
CA ASP A 152 21.68 19.51 4.80
C ASP A 152 20.36 18.94 4.29
N HIS A 153 20.05 17.71 4.67
CA HIS A 153 18.86 16.95 4.27
C HIS A 153 18.71 16.77 2.74
N PHE A 154 19.83 16.84 2.00
CA PHE A 154 19.84 16.53 0.58
C PHE A 154 19.46 15.05 0.37
N GLU A 155 18.54 14.80 -0.55
CA GLU A 155 18.07 13.45 -0.87
C GLU A 155 19.16 12.66 -1.60
N TYR A 156 19.58 11.51 -1.02
CA TYR A 156 20.60 10.64 -1.60
C TYR A 156 20.09 9.91 -2.84
N SER A 157 18.83 9.44 -2.82
CA SER A 157 18.19 8.72 -3.94
C SER A 157 16.67 8.77 -3.78
N ASP A 158 15.98 9.01 -4.88
CA ASP A 158 14.51 8.97 -4.99
C ASP A 158 13.95 7.55 -5.17
N LYS A 159 14.83 6.54 -5.26
CA LYS A 159 14.43 5.15 -5.56
C LYS A 159 13.90 4.37 -4.36
N LEU A 160 14.10 4.86 -3.14
CA LEU A 160 13.64 4.20 -1.92
C LEU A 160 12.72 5.15 -1.13
N THR A 161 11.47 4.75 -0.97
CA THR A 161 10.50 5.48 -0.15
C THR A 161 9.79 4.51 0.79
N LEU A 162 9.72 4.87 2.06
CA LEU A 162 8.93 4.18 3.06
C LEU A 162 7.85 5.13 3.57
N SER A 163 6.59 4.70 3.57
CA SER A 163 5.48 5.49 4.10
C SER A 163 4.67 4.69 5.12
N VAL A 164 4.08 5.41 6.06
CA VAL A 164 3.24 4.84 7.11
C VAL A 164 1.93 5.61 7.15
N VAL A 165 0.81 4.88 7.12
CA VAL A 165 -0.53 5.39 7.39
C VAL A 165 -0.94 4.93 8.78
N ASP A 166 -1.08 5.85 9.72
CA ASP A 166 -1.56 5.58 11.08
C ASP A 166 -3.09 5.63 11.12
N LEU A 167 -3.71 4.45 11.18
CA LEU A 167 -5.17 4.32 11.17
C LEU A 167 -5.82 4.77 12.49
N LYS A 168 -5.04 5.01 13.56
CA LYS A 168 -5.55 5.61 14.82
C LYS A 168 -5.71 7.12 14.74
N HIS A 169 -4.95 7.77 13.84
CA HIS A 169 -5.00 9.21 13.64
C HIS A 169 -5.89 9.67 12.47
N ILE A 170 -6.76 8.78 11.96
CA ILE A 170 -7.65 9.10 10.85
C ILE A 170 -8.60 10.28 11.16
N GLU A 171 -8.99 10.44 12.44
CA GLU A 171 -9.87 11.55 12.88
C GLU A 171 -9.17 12.91 12.86
N SER A 172 -7.85 12.95 12.95
CA SER A 172 -7.09 14.22 12.90
C SER A 172 -7.08 14.84 11.50
N VAL A 173 -7.39 14.06 10.46
CA VAL A 173 -7.50 14.50 9.06
C VAL A 173 -8.89 15.09 8.76
N SER A 174 -9.80 15.08 9.75
CA SER A 174 -11.16 15.53 9.56
C SER A 174 -11.23 17.00 9.15
N TYR A 175 -11.91 17.27 8.04
CA TYR A 175 -12.44 18.55 7.55
C TYR A 175 -11.53 19.51 6.78
N THR A 176 -10.21 19.47 6.82
CA THR A 176 -9.40 20.45 6.09
C THR A 176 -9.17 20.10 4.61
N HIS A 177 -9.11 18.82 4.27
CA HIS A 177 -8.87 18.40 2.88
C HIS A 177 -10.13 18.11 2.05
N LEU A 178 -11.28 17.81 2.68
CA LEU A 178 -12.52 17.60 1.96
C LEU A 178 -13.16 18.90 1.44
N ARG A 179 -12.85 20.04 2.07
CA ARG A 179 -13.35 21.37 1.64
C ARG A 179 -12.55 22.01 0.50
N ALA A 180 -11.37 21.51 0.14
CA ALA A 180 -10.56 22.07 -0.93
C ALA A 180 -11.09 21.76 -2.35
N HIS A 181 -12.15 20.96 -2.49
CA HIS A 181 -12.79 20.62 -3.77
C HIS A 181 -14.22 21.11 -3.94
N GLU A 182 -14.75 21.85 -2.96
CA GLU A 182 -16.00 22.56 -3.16
C GLU A 182 -15.67 23.94 -3.74
N THR A 183 -15.68 24.06 -5.09
CA THR A 183 -15.72 25.35 -5.76
C THR A 183 -17.07 25.99 -5.44
N PRO A 184 -17.11 27.22 -4.90
CA PRO A 184 -18.36 27.96 -4.80
C PRO A 184 -18.88 28.24 -6.21
N GLU A 185 -20.11 27.86 -6.46
CA GLU A 185 -20.85 28.31 -7.65
C GLU A 185 -21.02 29.84 -7.66
#